data_a58203eef895089055f1348b57765981
#
_entry.id   a58203eef895089055f1348b57765981
#
_cell.length_a   1.000
_cell.length_b   1.000
_cell.length_c   1.000
_cell.angle_alpha   90.00
_cell.angle_beta   90.00
_cell.angle_gamma   90.00
#
_symmetry.space_group_name_H-M   'P 1'
#
loop_
_entity.id
_entity.type
_entity.pdbx_description
1 polymer ?
#
loop_
_entity_poly.entity_id
_entity_poly.type
_entity_poly.pdbx_seq_one_letter_code
_entity_poly.pdbx_strand_id
1 'polypeptide(L)'
;IERGKIMTEIDMKGNPFFLDEEGENWVLDTWKNMSLEQKCGQVFCPMGFNGEEETLKHFTQDIQVGGLMYRADSAENIQDIYRKLQAFSNIPLLLAANTEAGGDGLAYEGTSFGKPMAVAATDDPENGYRMGYTACKEGAALGLNWSFAPIVDINYDFHNPITNVRTFGSDPKKVLDF
;
A
#
# COMPACT_ATOMS: atom_id res chain seq x y z
N ILE A 1 16.31 15.01 23.36
CA ILE A 1 16.48 13.67 22.75
C ILE A 1 17.56 13.85 21.70
N GLU A 2 18.71 13.19 21.88
CA GLU A 2 19.82 13.23 20.93
C GLU A 2 19.37 12.60 19.59
N ARG A 3 19.28 13.43 18.56
CA ARG A 3 18.74 13.09 17.21
C ARG A 3 19.49 11.95 16.50
N GLY A 4 20.66 11.54 16.97
CA GLY A 4 21.46 10.45 16.36
C GLY A 4 21.23 9.06 16.99
N LYS A 5 20.62 8.98 18.16
CA LYS A 5 20.57 7.74 18.94
C LYS A 5 19.48 6.76 18.52
N ILE A 6 18.39 7.25 17.92
CA ILE A 6 17.22 6.41 17.58
C ILE A 6 17.51 5.48 16.39
N MET A 7 18.23 5.96 15.36
CA MET A 7 18.51 5.13 14.16
C MET A 7 19.57 4.05 14.39
N THR A 8 20.45 4.21 15.39
CA THR A 8 21.46 3.20 15.72
C THR A 8 20.90 2.03 16.55
N GLU A 9 19.64 2.13 17.02
CA GLU A 9 18.97 1.09 17.81
C GLU A 9 18.05 0.19 16.94
N ILE A 10 17.85 0.54 15.65
CA ILE A 10 17.00 -0.25 14.73
C ILE A 10 17.86 -1.31 14.04
N ASP A 11 17.51 -2.57 14.26
CA ASP A 11 18.11 -3.68 13.51
C ASP A 11 17.53 -3.72 12.09
N MET A 12 18.21 -3.05 11.15
CA MET A 12 17.78 -3.02 9.74
C MET A 12 18.13 -4.28 8.97
N LYS A 13 19.01 -5.14 9.52
CA LYS A 13 19.38 -6.43 8.91
C LYS A 13 18.45 -7.57 9.31
N GLY A 14 17.74 -7.39 10.44
CA GLY A 14 16.75 -8.34 10.92
C GLY A 14 15.34 -8.09 10.39
N ASN A 15 14.40 -8.91 10.90
CA ASN A 15 12.98 -8.75 10.62
C ASN A 15 12.47 -7.37 11.14
N PRO A 16 11.68 -6.62 10.36
CA PRO A 16 11.06 -6.97 9.07
C PRO A 16 11.85 -6.50 7.83
N PHE A 17 13.00 -5.85 7.99
CA PHE A 17 13.64 -5.11 6.89
C PHE A 17 14.57 -5.98 6.03
N PHE A 18 15.35 -6.86 6.65
CA PHE A 18 16.31 -7.76 5.97
C PHE A 18 17.23 -7.05 4.97
N LEU A 19 17.67 -5.83 5.28
CA LEU A 19 18.57 -5.08 4.40
C LEU A 19 19.97 -5.67 4.42
N ASP A 20 20.62 -5.63 3.26
CA ASP A 20 22.06 -5.81 3.15
C ASP A 20 22.81 -4.52 3.54
N GLU A 21 24.14 -4.55 3.49
CA GLU A 21 24.97 -3.41 3.86
C GLU A 21 24.75 -2.19 2.95
N GLU A 22 24.47 -2.40 1.67
CA GLU A 22 24.19 -1.33 0.71
C GLU A 22 22.85 -0.66 1.04
N GLY A 23 21.81 -1.44 1.30
CA GLY A 23 20.49 -0.96 1.69
C GLY A 23 20.52 -0.21 3.02
N GLU A 24 21.23 -0.73 4.04
CA GLU A 24 21.40 -0.06 5.33
C GLU A 24 22.10 1.31 5.16
N ASN A 25 23.21 1.35 4.42
CA ASN A 25 23.93 2.59 4.15
C ASN A 25 23.06 3.60 3.39
N TRP A 26 22.31 3.16 2.39
CA TRP A 26 21.38 4.02 1.65
C TRP A 26 20.33 4.66 2.57
N VAL A 27 19.71 3.88 3.46
CA VAL A 27 18.73 4.37 4.43
C VAL A 27 19.35 5.41 5.36
N LEU A 28 20.52 5.10 5.94
CA LEU A 28 21.20 5.98 6.88
C LEU A 28 21.62 7.30 6.24
N ASP A 29 22.19 7.25 5.04
CA ASP A 29 22.64 8.44 4.31
C ASP A 29 21.45 9.28 3.86
N THR A 30 20.40 8.67 3.35
CA THR A 30 19.16 9.35 2.96
C THR A 30 18.58 10.08 4.17
N TRP A 31 18.35 9.36 5.29
CA TRP A 31 17.80 9.95 6.51
C TRP A 31 18.65 11.09 7.08
N LYS A 32 19.96 10.96 7.04
CA LYS A 32 20.91 11.95 7.54
C LYS A 32 20.89 13.25 6.72
N ASN A 33 20.72 13.12 5.41
CA ASN A 33 20.74 14.26 4.49
C ASN A 33 19.38 14.97 4.34
N MET A 34 18.27 14.34 4.78
CA MET A 34 16.95 14.95 4.74
C MET A 34 16.80 16.09 5.75
N SER A 35 16.14 17.18 5.32
CA SER A 35 15.66 18.23 6.21
C SER A 35 14.52 17.72 7.12
N LEU A 36 14.14 18.51 8.11
CA LEU A 36 12.98 18.16 8.98
C LEU A 36 11.68 18.15 8.17
N GLU A 37 11.50 19.09 7.26
CA GLU A 37 10.34 19.20 6.39
C GLU A 37 10.21 17.97 5.48
N GLN A 38 11.31 17.55 4.88
CA GLN A 38 11.36 16.31 4.07
C GLN A 38 11.00 15.08 4.90
N LYS A 39 11.53 14.95 6.12
CA LYS A 39 11.18 13.86 7.05
C LYS A 39 9.70 13.88 7.42
N CYS A 40 9.13 15.07 7.62
CA CYS A 40 7.69 15.23 7.84
C CYS A 40 6.89 14.79 6.60
N GLY A 41 7.32 15.17 5.39
CA GLY A 41 6.68 14.73 4.15
C GLY A 41 6.60 13.21 4.02
N GLN A 42 7.66 12.50 4.39
CA GLN A 42 7.76 11.04 4.25
C GLN A 42 6.75 10.24 5.09
N VAL A 43 6.12 10.83 6.12
CA VAL A 43 5.09 10.13 6.92
C VAL A 43 3.68 10.29 6.36
N PHE A 44 3.51 11.02 5.26
CA PHE A 44 2.21 11.18 4.61
C PHE A 44 2.04 10.24 3.41
N CYS A 45 0.84 9.68 3.31
CA CYS A 45 0.34 8.95 2.15
C CYS A 45 -1.05 9.50 1.76
N PRO A 46 -1.12 10.67 1.11
CA PRO A 46 -2.38 11.24 0.68
C PRO A 46 -3.01 10.46 -0.47
N MET A 47 -4.29 10.75 -0.74
CA MET A 47 -4.97 10.25 -1.92
C MET A 47 -4.66 11.15 -3.11
N GLY A 48 -4.20 10.56 -4.21
CA GLY A 48 -4.08 11.21 -5.51
C GLY A 48 -5.44 11.26 -6.22
N PHE A 49 -5.69 12.34 -6.95
CA PHE A 49 -6.99 12.59 -7.59
C PHE A 49 -6.90 12.60 -9.12
N ASN A 50 -5.75 12.91 -9.68
CA ASN A 50 -5.52 12.98 -11.12
C ASN A 50 -4.07 12.62 -11.48
N GLY A 51 -3.77 12.57 -12.77
CA GLY A 51 -2.44 12.34 -13.32
C GLY A 51 -1.77 13.58 -13.91
N GLU A 52 -2.26 14.79 -13.57
CA GLU A 52 -1.68 16.05 -14.04
C GLU A 52 -0.27 16.23 -13.49
N GLU A 53 0.68 16.53 -14.37
CA GLU A 53 2.10 16.58 -14.05
C GLU A 53 2.41 17.58 -12.94
N GLU A 54 1.75 18.74 -12.91
CA GLU A 54 1.89 19.74 -11.87
C GLU A 54 1.50 19.18 -10.49
N THR A 55 0.35 18.49 -10.42
CA THR A 55 -0.11 17.84 -9.19
C THR A 55 0.85 16.75 -8.72
N LEU A 56 1.34 15.91 -9.64
CA LEU A 56 2.29 14.85 -9.31
C LEU A 56 3.62 15.43 -8.78
N LYS A 57 4.14 16.48 -9.42
CA LYS A 57 5.35 17.18 -8.97
C LYS A 57 5.15 17.87 -7.62
N HIS A 58 3.98 18.45 -7.37
CA HIS A 58 3.69 19.05 -6.08
C HIS A 58 3.81 18.02 -4.94
N PHE A 59 3.24 16.83 -5.09
CA PHE A 59 3.38 15.78 -4.07
C PHE A 59 4.83 15.28 -3.93
N THR A 60 5.53 15.09 -5.04
CA THR A 60 6.84 14.42 -5.05
C THR A 60 8.00 15.35 -4.80
N GLN A 61 7.93 16.62 -5.22
CA GLN A 61 9.04 17.58 -5.18
C GLN A 61 8.85 18.65 -4.11
N ASP A 62 7.62 19.18 -3.94
CA ASP A 62 7.37 20.24 -2.97
C ASP A 62 7.11 19.66 -1.58
N ILE A 63 6.14 18.76 -1.46
CA ILE A 63 5.79 18.12 -0.17
C ILE A 63 6.73 16.95 0.14
N GLN A 64 7.20 16.23 -0.87
CA GLN A 64 8.04 15.04 -0.78
C GLN A 64 7.42 13.94 0.08
N VAL A 65 6.17 13.56 -0.25
CA VAL A 65 5.43 12.53 0.46
C VAL A 65 6.12 11.16 0.40
N GLY A 66 5.92 10.32 1.42
CA GLY A 66 6.46 8.96 1.46
C GLY A 66 5.66 7.97 0.61
N GLY A 67 4.41 8.27 0.32
CA GLY A 67 3.56 7.44 -0.51
C GLY A 67 2.37 8.19 -1.08
N LEU A 68 1.67 7.54 -2.00
CA LEU A 68 0.41 8.02 -2.58
C LEU A 68 -0.53 6.85 -2.80
N MET A 69 -1.80 7.04 -2.48
CA MET A 69 -2.86 6.08 -2.72
C MET A 69 -3.72 6.56 -3.89
N TYR A 70 -4.02 5.67 -4.83
CA TYR A 70 -4.97 5.93 -5.91
C TYR A 70 -6.17 5.00 -5.84
N ARG A 71 -7.32 5.49 -6.31
CA ARG A 71 -8.49 4.67 -6.60
C ARG A 71 -8.34 4.03 -7.96
N ALA A 72 -9.15 2.99 -8.23
CA ALA A 72 -9.13 2.32 -9.51
C ALA A 72 -9.43 3.27 -10.67
N ASP A 73 -8.65 3.11 -11.72
CA ASP A 73 -8.80 3.76 -13.04
C ASP A 73 -8.46 2.73 -14.13
N SER A 74 -8.31 3.14 -15.38
CA SER A 74 -7.78 2.23 -16.41
C SER A 74 -6.35 1.81 -16.09
N ALA A 75 -6.00 0.57 -16.42
CA ALA A 75 -4.65 0.04 -16.17
C ALA A 75 -3.57 0.90 -16.82
N GLU A 76 -3.83 1.42 -18.04
CA GLU A 76 -2.92 2.31 -18.76
C GLU A 76 -2.67 3.61 -17.97
N ASN A 77 -3.74 4.24 -17.49
CA ASN A 77 -3.65 5.50 -16.75
C ASN A 77 -2.92 5.32 -15.41
N ILE A 78 -3.26 4.29 -14.65
CA ILE A 78 -2.57 3.97 -13.37
C ILE A 78 -1.08 3.73 -13.61
N GLN A 79 -0.72 2.93 -14.62
CA GLN A 79 0.68 2.65 -14.92
C GLN A 79 1.46 3.91 -15.32
N ASP A 80 0.84 4.79 -16.10
CA ASP A 80 1.46 6.06 -16.48
C ASP A 80 1.67 6.99 -15.28
N ILE A 81 0.64 7.15 -14.42
CA ILE A 81 0.71 7.93 -13.20
C ILE A 81 1.81 7.39 -12.27
N TYR A 82 1.84 6.09 -12.02
CA TYR A 82 2.81 5.49 -11.11
C TYR A 82 4.25 5.60 -11.63
N ARG A 83 4.44 5.46 -12.94
CA ARG A 83 5.74 5.67 -13.59
C ARG A 83 6.22 7.11 -13.44
N LYS A 84 5.33 8.10 -13.67
CA LYS A 84 5.64 9.53 -13.50
C LYS A 84 5.96 9.87 -12.04
N LEU A 85 5.16 9.38 -11.09
CA LEU A 85 5.39 9.58 -9.66
C LEU A 85 6.78 9.09 -9.23
N GLN A 86 7.16 7.88 -9.61
CA GLN A 86 8.49 7.35 -9.30
C GLN A 86 9.61 8.14 -10.00
N ALA A 87 9.38 8.60 -11.24
CA ALA A 87 10.36 9.38 -11.97
C ALA A 87 10.59 10.79 -11.39
N PHE A 88 9.57 11.38 -10.77
CA PHE A 88 9.67 12.70 -10.14
C PHE A 88 10.18 12.66 -8.70
N SER A 89 10.18 11.49 -8.07
CA SER A 89 10.55 11.33 -6.66
C SER A 89 12.04 11.08 -6.48
N ASN A 90 12.65 11.75 -5.51
CA ASN A 90 14.05 11.50 -5.12
C ASN A 90 14.18 10.23 -4.26
N ILE A 91 13.16 9.92 -3.48
CA ILE A 91 13.06 8.71 -2.66
C ILE A 91 11.93 7.88 -3.25
N PRO A 92 12.13 6.57 -3.54
CA PRO A 92 11.08 5.72 -4.07
C PRO A 92 9.81 5.76 -3.22
N LEU A 93 8.66 5.97 -3.87
CA LEU A 93 7.38 6.09 -3.19
C LEU A 93 6.77 4.74 -2.85
N LEU A 94 6.03 4.70 -1.75
CA LEU A 94 5.02 3.68 -1.48
C LEU A 94 3.76 4.04 -2.29
N LEU A 95 3.47 3.25 -3.31
CA LEU A 95 2.29 3.41 -4.17
C LEU A 95 1.21 2.43 -3.75
N ALA A 96 0.09 2.97 -3.26
CA ALA A 96 -0.91 2.21 -2.55
C ALA A 96 -2.27 2.17 -3.27
N ALA A 97 -3.03 1.09 -3.04
CA ALA A 97 -4.42 0.96 -3.45
C ALA A 97 -5.20 0.02 -2.52
N ASN A 98 -6.53 0.09 -2.57
CA ASN A 98 -7.45 -0.82 -1.87
C ASN A 98 -7.76 -2.04 -2.75
N THR A 99 -6.93 -3.06 -2.69
CA THR A 99 -7.13 -4.29 -3.50
C THR A 99 -7.89 -5.39 -2.75
N GLU A 100 -8.92 -4.99 -1.99
CA GLU A 100 -9.67 -5.86 -1.08
C GLU A 100 -10.45 -6.99 -1.78
N ALA A 101 -10.87 -6.77 -3.02
CA ALA A 101 -11.62 -7.73 -3.80
C ALA A 101 -10.81 -8.36 -4.94
N GLY A 102 -9.58 -7.91 -5.13
CA GLY A 102 -8.71 -8.32 -6.21
C GLY A 102 -8.00 -7.14 -6.87
N GLY A 103 -7.51 -7.32 -8.07
CA GLY A 103 -6.83 -6.27 -8.85
C GLY A 103 -7.75 -5.13 -9.30
N ASP A 104 -9.06 -5.35 -9.33
CA ASP A 104 -10.07 -4.35 -9.64
C ASP A 104 -10.08 -3.16 -8.65
N GLY A 105 -9.47 -3.31 -7.49
CA GLY A 105 -9.23 -2.21 -6.55
C GLY A 105 -8.21 -1.18 -7.02
N LEU A 106 -7.40 -1.51 -8.03
CA LEU A 106 -6.41 -0.63 -8.66
C LEU A 106 -6.75 -0.31 -10.12
N ALA A 107 -7.19 -1.29 -10.89
CA ALA A 107 -7.50 -1.12 -12.31
C ALA A 107 -8.87 -1.71 -12.67
N TYR A 108 -9.65 -0.99 -13.50
CA TYR A 108 -10.97 -1.47 -13.92
C TYR A 108 -10.92 -2.82 -14.66
N GLU A 109 -9.80 -3.12 -15.30
CA GLU A 109 -9.55 -4.38 -16.01
C GLU A 109 -9.08 -5.50 -15.10
N GLY A 110 -8.81 -5.20 -13.80
CA GLY A 110 -8.31 -6.15 -12.82
C GLY A 110 -9.33 -7.22 -12.46
N THR A 111 -8.84 -8.37 -12.05
CA THR A 111 -9.68 -9.50 -11.62
C THR A 111 -10.41 -9.14 -10.32
N SER A 112 -11.73 -9.35 -10.29
CA SER A 112 -12.56 -9.22 -9.10
C SER A 112 -12.99 -10.58 -8.59
N PHE A 113 -12.74 -10.86 -7.31
CA PHE A 113 -13.24 -12.04 -6.59
C PHE A 113 -14.57 -11.76 -5.87
N GLY A 114 -15.05 -10.52 -5.92
CA GLY A 114 -16.13 -10.03 -5.09
C GLY A 114 -15.66 -9.64 -3.68
N LYS A 115 -16.62 -9.31 -2.81
CA LYS A 115 -16.26 -8.86 -1.46
C LYS A 115 -15.72 -9.99 -0.58
N PRO A 116 -14.83 -9.73 0.38
CA PRO A 116 -14.24 -10.74 1.26
C PRO A 116 -15.25 -11.68 1.94
N MET A 117 -16.41 -11.17 2.35
CA MET A 117 -17.49 -12.01 2.91
C MET A 117 -18.01 -13.06 1.91
N ALA A 118 -18.07 -12.73 0.63
CA ALA A 118 -18.47 -13.70 -0.41
C ALA A 118 -17.38 -14.77 -0.61
N VAL A 119 -16.11 -14.38 -0.52
CA VAL A 119 -14.99 -15.34 -0.54
C VAL A 119 -15.04 -16.24 0.70
N ALA A 120 -15.28 -15.68 1.89
CA ALA A 120 -15.43 -16.46 3.13
C ALA A 120 -16.63 -17.41 3.10
N ALA A 121 -17.68 -17.11 2.33
CA ALA A 121 -18.84 -17.98 2.16
C ALA A 121 -18.52 -19.28 1.37
N THR A 122 -17.40 -19.35 0.69
CA THR A 122 -16.91 -20.58 0.05
C THR A 122 -16.41 -21.61 1.06
N ASP A 123 -16.14 -21.19 2.29
CA ASP A 123 -15.61 -22.01 3.39
C ASP A 123 -14.26 -22.68 3.06
N ASP A 124 -13.52 -22.10 2.13
CA ASP A 124 -12.20 -22.56 1.67
C ASP A 124 -11.19 -21.39 1.70
N PRO A 125 -10.29 -21.35 2.70
CA PRO A 125 -9.26 -20.29 2.83
C PRO A 125 -8.34 -20.16 1.64
N GLU A 126 -8.16 -21.21 0.84
CA GLU A 126 -7.37 -21.17 -0.40
C GLU A 126 -7.92 -20.10 -1.38
N ASN A 127 -9.22 -19.81 -1.34
CA ASN A 127 -9.81 -18.75 -2.16
C ASN A 127 -9.41 -17.35 -1.66
N GLY A 128 -9.18 -17.17 -0.35
CA GLY A 128 -8.58 -15.96 0.21
C GLY A 128 -7.14 -15.76 -0.28
N TYR A 129 -6.34 -16.83 -0.21
CA TYR A 129 -4.97 -16.80 -0.76
C TYR A 129 -4.95 -16.45 -2.25
N ARG A 130 -5.81 -17.08 -3.07
CA ARG A 130 -5.88 -16.79 -4.53
C ARG A 130 -6.27 -15.35 -4.81
N MET A 131 -7.21 -14.80 -4.04
CA MET A 131 -7.60 -13.40 -4.16
C MET A 131 -6.42 -12.47 -3.88
N GLY A 132 -5.72 -12.66 -2.75
CA GLY A 132 -4.55 -11.87 -2.37
C GLY A 132 -3.40 -12.01 -3.38
N TYR A 133 -3.09 -13.25 -3.81
CA TYR A 133 -2.06 -13.52 -4.79
C TYR A 133 -2.33 -12.81 -6.13
N THR A 134 -3.56 -12.90 -6.64
CA THR A 134 -3.95 -12.25 -7.91
C THR A 134 -3.87 -10.73 -7.78
N ALA A 135 -4.44 -10.16 -6.69
CA ALA A 135 -4.38 -8.74 -6.41
C ALA A 135 -2.93 -8.21 -6.39
N CYS A 136 -2.03 -8.93 -5.71
CA CYS A 136 -0.61 -8.56 -5.65
C CYS A 136 0.09 -8.67 -7.00
N LYS A 137 -0.19 -9.71 -7.77
CA LYS A 137 0.42 -9.92 -9.11
C LYS A 137 -0.02 -8.85 -10.10
N GLU A 138 -1.30 -8.58 -10.18
CA GLU A 138 -1.86 -7.56 -11.07
C GLU A 138 -1.42 -6.16 -10.63
N GLY A 139 -1.48 -5.88 -9.32
CA GLY A 139 -1.02 -4.61 -8.79
C GLY A 139 0.46 -4.35 -9.06
N ALA A 140 1.32 -5.34 -8.82
CA ALA A 140 2.77 -5.21 -9.08
C ALA A 140 3.07 -4.96 -10.57
N ALA A 141 2.31 -5.57 -11.49
CA ALA A 141 2.45 -5.34 -12.92
C ALA A 141 2.16 -3.87 -13.33
N LEU A 142 1.37 -3.16 -12.53
CA LEU A 142 1.05 -1.74 -12.73
C LEU A 142 1.94 -0.80 -11.91
N GLY A 143 2.81 -1.34 -11.05
CA GLY A 143 3.71 -0.56 -10.21
C GLY A 143 3.25 -0.36 -8.76
N LEU A 144 2.14 -0.99 -8.35
CA LEU A 144 1.72 -1.04 -6.94
C LEU A 144 2.78 -1.77 -6.10
N ASN A 145 3.15 -1.21 -4.96
CA ASN A 145 4.07 -1.83 -4.00
C ASN A 145 3.53 -1.83 -2.56
N TRP A 146 2.31 -1.32 -2.36
CA TRP A 146 1.64 -1.31 -1.06
C TRP A 146 0.12 -1.52 -1.22
N SER A 147 -0.43 -2.52 -0.57
CA SER A 147 -1.87 -2.79 -0.56
C SER A 147 -2.47 -2.48 0.81
N PHE A 148 -3.61 -1.78 0.84
CA PHE A 148 -4.42 -1.60 2.04
C PHE A 148 -5.48 -2.71 2.15
N ALA A 149 -5.03 -3.95 2.01
CA ALA A 149 -5.81 -5.18 2.14
C ALA A 149 -4.94 -6.26 2.82
N PRO A 150 -5.59 -7.27 3.43
CA PRO A 150 -7.03 -7.47 3.61
C PRO A 150 -7.61 -6.60 4.72
N ILE A 151 -8.97 -6.49 4.76
CA ILE A 151 -9.68 -5.96 5.91
C ILE A 151 -9.79 -7.06 6.95
N VAL A 152 -9.11 -6.88 8.08
CA VAL A 152 -9.01 -7.86 9.17
C VAL A 152 -10.02 -7.61 10.30
N ASP A 153 -10.96 -6.70 10.09
CA ASP A 153 -12.05 -6.43 11.01
C ASP A 153 -12.95 -7.66 11.20
N ILE A 154 -13.51 -7.80 12.40
CA ILE A 154 -14.51 -8.82 12.72
C ILE A 154 -15.88 -8.15 12.65
N ASN A 155 -16.81 -8.75 11.90
CA ASN A 155 -18.16 -8.23 11.73
C ASN A 155 -19.01 -8.48 12.97
N TYR A 156 -18.83 -7.71 14.04
CA TYR A 156 -19.61 -7.80 15.27
C TYR A 156 -21.02 -7.20 15.13
N ASP A 157 -21.18 -6.23 14.23
CA ASP A 157 -22.46 -5.56 13.99
C ASP A 157 -22.71 -5.47 12.48
N PHE A 158 -23.68 -6.24 12.01
CA PHE A 158 -24.07 -6.27 10.60
C PHE A 158 -24.70 -4.96 10.10
N HIS A 159 -25.08 -4.06 11.00
CA HIS A 159 -25.54 -2.71 10.63
C HIS A 159 -24.37 -1.74 10.35
N ASN A 160 -23.12 -2.12 10.64
CA ASN A 160 -21.99 -1.27 10.36
C ASN A 160 -21.87 -1.04 8.83
N PRO A 161 -22.04 0.21 8.34
CA PRO A 161 -22.08 0.46 6.90
C PRO A 161 -20.69 0.42 6.24
N ILE A 162 -19.61 0.40 7.03
CA ILE A 162 -18.24 0.53 6.53
C ILE A 162 -17.58 -0.83 6.34
N THR A 163 -17.57 -1.68 7.37
CA THR A 163 -16.89 -2.98 7.33
C THR A 163 -17.75 -4.06 6.70
N ASN A 164 -18.87 -4.40 7.27
CA ASN A 164 -19.88 -5.31 6.76
C ASN A 164 -19.32 -6.39 5.80
N VAL A 165 -19.68 -6.32 4.53
CA VAL A 165 -19.26 -7.28 3.47
C VAL A 165 -17.76 -7.25 3.13
N ARG A 166 -17.04 -6.26 3.62
CA ARG A 166 -15.57 -6.15 3.43
C ARG A 166 -14.80 -7.06 4.39
N THR A 167 -15.46 -7.65 5.40
CA THR A 167 -14.86 -8.60 6.35
C THR A 167 -15.04 -10.04 5.89
N PHE A 168 -14.20 -10.94 6.41
CA PHE A 168 -14.36 -12.39 6.20
C PHE A 168 -15.40 -13.02 7.14
N GLY A 169 -16.09 -12.25 7.98
CA GLY A 169 -17.19 -12.70 8.82
C GLY A 169 -17.10 -12.27 10.27
N SER A 170 -17.93 -12.89 11.13
CA SER A 170 -18.07 -12.55 12.55
C SER A 170 -17.32 -13.49 13.49
N ASP A 171 -16.77 -14.59 13.00
CA ASP A 171 -15.94 -15.51 13.77
C ASP A 171 -14.46 -15.13 13.66
N PRO A 172 -13.80 -14.72 14.76
CA PRO A 172 -12.39 -14.34 14.76
C PRO A 172 -11.47 -15.41 14.19
N LYS A 173 -11.77 -16.69 14.46
CA LYS A 173 -10.96 -17.78 13.95
C LYS A 173 -11.06 -17.88 12.42
N LYS A 174 -12.26 -17.77 11.89
CA LYS A 174 -12.50 -17.78 10.44
C LYS A 174 -11.80 -16.59 9.76
N VAL A 175 -11.85 -15.39 10.36
CA VAL A 175 -11.14 -14.19 9.84
C VAL A 175 -9.63 -14.40 9.79
N LEU A 176 -9.05 -15.15 10.76
CA LEU A 176 -7.62 -15.47 10.78
C LEU A 176 -7.22 -16.53 9.75
N ASP A 177 -8.14 -17.45 9.42
CA ASP A 177 -7.87 -18.55 8.48
C ASP A 177 -7.86 -18.06 7.02
N PHE A 178 -8.61 -16.97 6.70
CA PHE A 178 -8.73 -16.36 5.38
C PHE A 178 -7.72 -15.23 5.18
#